data_94f48cf640ec84498b4d19cbfe4d0dbb
#
_entry.id   94f48cf640ec84498b4d19cbfe4d0dbb
#
_cell.length_a   1.000
_cell.length_b   1.000
_cell.length_c   1.000
_cell.angle_alpha   90.00
_cell.angle_beta   90.00
_cell.angle_gamma   90.00
#
_symmetry.space_group_name_H-M   'P 1'
#
loop_
_entity.id
_entity.type
_entity.pdbx_description
1 polymer ?
#
loop_
_entity_poly.entity_id
_entity_poly.type
_entity_poly.pdbx_seq_one_letter_code
_entity_poly.pdbx_strand_id
1 'polypeptide(L)'
;WLRSTGIAEVVAERAAQGRTVVGICGGYQMLARTIDDPQGQEVAGGAQVPGLGLLPVDVDFAAEKTLTLSHGTWQGIEVGGYEIHHGTTTADAGSEPFLDGVHVGSVWGTMWHGAFEHDDFRRTWLAQAAQVAGSSWRPHTDELGYQARREAMIDTLADALVEHVDVDALLTLGR
;
A
#
# COMPACT_ATOMS: atom_id res chain seq x y z
N TRP A 1 4.78 -17.27 7.89
CA TRP A 1 5.83 -17.04 6.88
C TRP A 1 6.74 -15.89 7.27
N LEU A 2 6.22 -14.65 7.45
CA LEU A 2 7.03 -13.46 7.75
C LEU A 2 8.01 -13.67 8.92
N ARG A 3 7.53 -14.28 10.02
CA ARG A 3 8.37 -14.62 11.19
C ARG A 3 9.31 -15.79 10.92
N SER A 4 8.85 -16.82 10.22
CA SER A 4 9.67 -18.01 9.96
C SER A 4 10.81 -17.77 8.96
N THR A 5 10.74 -16.69 8.19
CA THR A 5 11.81 -16.28 7.23
C THR A 5 12.76 -15.24 7.79
N GLY A 6 12.52 -14.71 9.01
CA GLY A 6 13.33 -13.64 9.61
C GLY A 6 13.01 -12.24 9.10
N ILE A 7 12.03 -12.07 8.21
CA ILE A 7 11.66 -10.75 7.67
C ILE A 7 11.02 -9.88 8.75
N ALA A 8 10.24 -10.48 9.67
CA ALA A 8 9.61 -9.76 10.77
C ALA A 8 10.65 -9.05 11.65
N GLU A 9 11.73 -9.73 11.96
CA GLU A 9 12.84 -9.20 12.78
C GLU A 9 13.55 -8.04 12.05
N VAL A 10 13.79 -8.18 10.74
CA VAL A 10 14.40 -7.13 9.93
C VAL A 10 13.53 -5.88 9.87
N VAL A 11 12.20 -6.04 9.72
CA VAL A 11 11.25 -4.92 9.72
C VAL A 11 11.21 -4.23 11.07
N ALA A 12 11.15 -5.00 12.17
CA ALA A 12 11.14 -4.48 13.53
C ALA A 12 12.44 -3.74 13.87
N GLU A 13 13.60 -4.30 13.50
CA GLU A 13 14.90 -3.67 13.68
C GLU A 13 15.00 -2.36 12.87
N ARG A 14 14.53 -2.35 11.63
CA ARG A 14 14.50 -1.17 10.79
C ARG A 14 13.68 -0.05 11.43
N ALA A 15 12.49 -0.37 11.94
CA ALA A 15 11.64 0.57 12.66
C ALA A 15 12.30 1.09 13.94
N ALA A 16 12.91 0.20 14.74
CA ALA A 16 13.63 0.57 15.97
C ALA A 16 14.84 1.50 15.71
N GLN A 17 15.46 1.40 14.53
CA GLN A 17 16.53 2.30 14.07
C GLN A 17 16.01 3.63 13.52
N GLY A 18 14.70 3.90 13.58
CA GLY A 18 14.09 5.11 13.02
C GLY A 18 14.10 5.16 11.49
N ARG A 19 14.33 4.03 10.83
CA ARG A 19 14.31 3.94 9.36
C ARG A 19 12.90 3.75 8.85
N THR A 20 12.60 4.36 7.72
CA THR A 20 11.26 4.32 7.12
C THR A 20 10.78 2.89 6.83
N VAL A 21 9.59 2.59 7.33
CA VAL A 21 8.80 1.39 7.03
C VAL A 21 7.43 1.84 6.55
N VAL A 22 6.93 1.29 5.46
CA VAL A 22 5.58 1.53 4.99
C VAL A 22 4.86 0.21 4.77
N GLY A 23 3.67 0.09 5.35
CA GLY A 23 2.73 -1.01 5.14
C GLY A 23 1.57 -0.56 4.26
N ILE A 24 1.27 -1.30 3.21
CA ILE A 24 0.14 -1.05 2.32
C ILE A 24 -0.78 -2.27 2.37
N CYS A 25 -2.08 -2.05 2.60
CA CYS A 25 -3.10 -3.10 2.68
C CYS A 25 -2.68 -4.21 3.66
N GLY A 26 -2.46 -5.44 3.24
CA GLY A 26 -1.96 -6.52 4.09
C GLY A 26 -0.66 -6.18 4.82
N GLY A 27 0.21 -5.36 4.21
CA GLY A 27 1.40 -4.84 4.88
C GLY A 27 1.06 -3.95 6.08
N TYR A 28 0.06 -3.08 5.97
CA TYR A 28 -0.44 -2.27 7.08
C TYR A 28 -1.04 -3.14 8.17
N GLN A 29 -1.86 -4.12 7.81
CA GLN A 29 -2.43 -5.09 8.75
C GLN A 29 -1.34 -5.83 9.52
N MET A 30 -0.24 -6.24 8.86
CA MET A 30 0.89 -6.89 9.55
C MET A 30 1.62 -6.00 10.55
N LEU A 31 1.59 -4.66 10.37
CA LEU A 31 2.20 -3.71 11.31
C LEU A 31 1.36 -3.48 12.56
N ALA A 32 0.09 -3.90 12.58
CA ALA A 32 -0.84 -3.80 13.71
C ALA A 32 -0.37 -4.55 14.95
N ARG A 33 -1.04 -4.31 16.07
CA ARG A 33 -0.84 -5.07 17.33
C ARG A 33 -1.44 -6.47 17.23
N THR A 34 -2.71 -6.50 16.79
CA THR A 34 -3.49 -7.72 16.68
C THR A 34 -4.16 -7.82 15.32
N ILE A 35 -4.34 -9.05 14.87
CA ILE A 35 -5.11 -9.39 13.68
C ILE A 35 -6.09 -10.48 14.11
N ASP A 36 -7.37 -10.14 14.10
CA ASP A 36 -8.46 -11.05 14.49
C ASP A 36 -9.31 -11.45 13.28
N ASP A 37 -9.43 -12.75 13.06
CA ASP A 37 -10.25 -13.36 12.00
C ASP A 37 -11.22 -14.38 12.62
N PRO A 38 -12.24 -13.90 13.36
CA PRO A 38 -13.11 -14.79 14.12
C PRO A 38 -14.00 -15.66 13.24
N GLN A 39 -14.20 -15.27 12.00
CA GLN A 39 -15.08 -15.97 11.05
C GLN A 39 -14.31 -16.81 10.02
N GLY A 40 -13.00 -16.76 10.03
CA GLY A 40 -12.16 -17.52 9.10
C GLY A 40 -12.22 -17.03 7.66
N GLN A 41 -12.19 -15.73 7.46
CA GLN A 41 -12.20 -15.12 6.12
C GLN A 41 -10.88 -15.38 5.40
N GLU A 42 -9.77 -15.34 6.11
CA GLU A 42 -8.42 -15.56 5.59
C GLU A 42 -7.86 -16.91 6.04
N VAL A 43 -8.23 -17.37 7.24
CA VAL A 43 -7.74 -18.63 7.82
C VAL A 43 -8.88 -19.53 8.20
N ALA A 44 -9.01 -20.68 7.56
CA ALA A 44 -10.06 -21.65 7.84
C ALA A 44 -10.13 -21.98 9.35
N GLY A 45 -11.34 -21.79 9.93
CA GLY A 45 -11.59 -22.02 11.35
C GLY A 45 -11.37 -20.80 12.24
N GLY A 46 -10.99 -19.69 11.69
CA GLY A 46 -10.72 -18.45 12.42
C GLY A 46 -9.39 -18.46 13.15
N ALA A 47 -8.83 -17.29 13.38
CA ALA A 47 -7.60 -17.14 14.16
C ALA A 47 -7.49 -15.74 14.75
N GLN A 48 -6.84 -15.62 15.90
CA GLN A 48 -6.31 -14.35 16.39
C GLN A 48 -4.78 -14.48 16.46
N VAL A 49 -4.09 -13.57 15.81
CA VAL A 49 -2.63 -13.61 15.77
C VAL A 49 -2.04 -12.24 16.13
N PRO A 50 -0.87 -12.21 16.79
CA PRO A 50 -0.18 -10.94 17.00
C PRO A 50 0.41 -10.43 15.69
N GLY A 51 0.16 -9.16 15.36
CA GLY A 51 0.88 -8.43 14.35
C GLY A 51 2.32 -8.12 14.78
N LEU A 52 2.99 -7.21 14.10
CA LEU A 52 4.34 -6.78 14.46
C LEU A 52 4.34 -5.74 15.59
N GLY A 53 3.19 -5.13 15.92
CA GLY A 53 3.05 -4.15 16.98
C GLY A 53 3.79 -2.85 16.73
N LEU A 54 4.00 -2.49 15.47
CA LEU A 54 4.74 -1.29 15.08
C LEU A 54 3.85 -0.06 14.90
N LEU A 55 2.53 -0.29 14.76
CA LEU A 55 1.52 0.76 14.74
C LEU A 55 0.44 0.48 15.79
N PRO A 56 -0.14 1.54 16.41
CA PRO A 56 -1.16 1.42 17.44
C PRO A 56 -2.54 1.15 16.82
N VAL A 57 -2.65 0.01 16.14
CA VAL A 57 -3.82 -0.39 15.34
C VAL A 57 -4.17 -1.83 15.66
N ASP A 58 -5.46 -2.14 15.68
CA ASP A 58 -5.99 -3.49 15.69
C ASP A 58 -6.75 -3.74 14.39
N VAL A 59 -6.72 -4.97 13.90
CA VAL A 59 -7.36 -5.41 12.65
C VAL A 59 -8.40 -6.45 12.96
N ASP A 60 -9.63 -6.24 12.46
CA ASP A 60 -10.73 -7.18 12.55
C ASP A 60 -11.16 -7.59 11.13
N PHE A 61 -11.08 -8.88 10.80
CA PHE A 61 -11.59 -9.40 9.54
C PHE A 61 -13.09 -9.63 9.62
N ALA A 62 -13.84 -8.98 8.72
CA ALA A 62 -15.27 -9.13 8.57
C ALA A 62 -15.61 -9.87 7.27
N ALA A 63 -16.82 -10.46 7.24
CA ALA A 63 -17.30 -11.16 6.04
C ALA A 63 -17.49 -10.25 4.84
N GLU A 64 -17.83 -8.98 5.10
CA GLU A 64 -18.01 -7.99 4.05
C GLU A 64 -16.66 -7.50 3.53
N LYS A 65 -16.51 -7.56 2.22
CA LYS A 65 -15.31 -7.08 1.53
C LYS A 65 -15.45 -5.62 1.15
N THR A 66 -14.48 -4.81 1.54
CA THR A 66 -14.35 -3.44 1.05
C THR A 66 -13.84 -3.46 -0.39
N LEU A 67 -14.57 -2.80 -1.29
CA LEU A 67 -14.16 -2.55 -2.67
C LEU A 67 -14.60 -1.14 -3.04
N THR A 68 -13.67 -0.20 -3.01
CA THR A 68 -13.98 1.22 -3.23
C THR A 68 -12.82 1.96 -3.88
N LEU A 69 -13.17 3.07 -4.56
CA LEU A 69 -12.21 4.08 -4.99
C LEU A 69 -12.16 5.16 -3.92
N SER A 70 -10.99 5.34 -3.34
CA SER A 70 -10.78 6.24 -2.21
C SER A 70 -10.08 7.51 -2.66
N HIS A 71 -10.51 8.65 -2.10
CA HIS A 71 -9.94 9.96 -2.37
C HIS A 71 -9.80 10.76 -1.07
N GLY A 72 -8.74 11.52 -0.98
CA GLY A 72 -8.47 12.37 0.18
C GLY A 72 -7.31 13.31 -0.06
N THR A 73 -6.85 13.91 1.02
CA THR A 73 -5.70 14.81 0.98
C THR A 73 -4.67 14.41 2.05
N TRP A 74 -3.42 14.52 1.71
CA TRP A 74 -2.32 14.40 2.66
C TRP A 74 -1.38 15.59 2.52
N GLN A 75 -1.22 16.35 3.61
CA GLN A 75 -0.45 17.60 3.62
C GLN A 75 -0.87 18.60 2.51
N GLY A 76 -2.18 18.66 2.22
CA GLY A 76 -2.73 19.53 1.17
C GLY A 76 -2.58 19.01 -0.26
N ILE A 77 -2.04 17.80 -0.46
CA ILE A 77 -1.90 17.14 -1.76
C ILE A 77 -3.07 16.19 -1.93
N GLU A 78 -3.79 16.30 -3.04
CA GLU A 78 -4.83 15.34 -3.41
C GLU A 78 -4.23 13.97 -3.75
N VAL A 79 -4.81 12.93 -3.19
CA VAL A 79 -4.39 11.54 -3.38
C VAL A 79 -5.62 10.69 -3.62
N GLY A 80 -5.56 9.85 -4.63
CA GLY A 80 -6.55 8.80 -4.85
C GLY A 80 -5.92 7.42 -4.66
N GLY A 81 -6.78 6.44 -4.46
CA GLY A 81 -6.38 5.05 -4.34
C GLY A 81 -7.57 4.13 -4.53
N TYR A 82 -7.38 2.87 -4.28
CA TYR A 82 -8.47 1.91 -4.18
C TYR A 82 -8.23 0.97 -3.00
N GLU A 83 -9.31 0.46 -2.46
CA GLU A 83 -9.31 -0.51 -1.38
C GLU A 83 -9.95 -1.81 -1.84
N ILE A 84 -9.33 -2.93 -1.50
CA ILE A 84 -9.81 -4.28 -1.80
C ILE A 84 -9.34 -5.24 -0.70
N HIS A 85 -10.13 -5.31 0.38
CA HIS A 85 -9.75 -6.09 1.57
C HIS A 85 -10.98 -6.50 2.40
N HIS A 86 -10.82 -7.49 3.28
CA HIS A 86 -11.82 -7.90 4.26
C HIS A 86 -11.61 -7.28 5.65
N GLY A 87 -10.38 -6.91 5.99
CA GLY A 87 -10.06 -6.38 7.32
C GLY A 87 -10.43 -4.91 7.46
N THR A 88 -10.96 -4.55 8.61
CA THR A 88 -11.11 -3.16 9.08
C THR A 88 -10.03 -2.86 10.09
N THR A 89 -9.55 -1.63 10.12
CA THR A 89 -8.53 -1.18 11.05
C THR A 89 -9.10 -0.19 12.06
N THR A 90 -8.76 -0.38 13.33
CA THR A 90 -9.12 0.54 14.41
C THR A 90 -7.83 1.08 15.02
N ALA A 91 -7.61 2.38 14.93
CA ALA A 91 -6.45 3.05 15.51
C ALA A 91 -6.76 3.67 16.86
N ASP A 92 -5.74 3.79 17.72
CA ASP A 92 -5.86 4.49 19.00
C ASP A 92 -6.19 5.98 18.77
N ALA A 93 -6.97 6.54 19.69
CA ALA A 93 -7.29 7.96 19.68
C ALA A 93 -6.03 8.82 19.78
N GLY A 94 -5.92 9.80 18.88
CA GLY A 94 -4.76 10.69 18.82
C GLY A 94 -3.58 10.19 17.98
N SER A 95 -3.73 9.06 17.29
CA SER A 95 -2.76 8.62 16.28
C SER A 95 -2.65 9.65 15.15
N GLU A 96 -1.43 9.85 14.65
CA GLU A 96 -1.20 10.76 13.53
C GLU A 96 -1.72 10.14 12.23
N PRO A 97 -2.60 10.83 11.47
CA PRO A 97 -3.23 10.26 10.28
C PRO A 97 -2.25 10.14 9.11
N PHE A 98 -2.40 9.07 8.33
CA PHE A 98 -1.74 8.87 7.06
C PHE A 98 -2.72 8.24 6.07
N LEU A 99 -3.25 9.03 5.16
CA LEU A 99 -4.36 8.63 4.27
C LEU A 99 -5.56 8.15 5.10
N ASP A 100 -5.98 6.90 4.90
CA ASP A 100 -7.01 6.23 5.70
C ASP A 100 -6.47 5.55 6.96
N GLY A 101 -5.15 5.43 7.07
CA GLY A 101 -4.47 4.79 8.19
C GLY A 101 -3.73 5.78 9.09
N VAL A 102 -2.60 5.34 9.64
CA VAL A 102 -1.83 6.10 10.63
C VAL A 102 -0.33 6.00 10.41
N HIS A 103 0.42 6.91 11.02
CA HIS A 103 1.86 6.78 11.16
C HIS A 103 2.34 7.04 12.59
N VAL A 104 3.47 6.42 12.95
CA VAL A 104 4.20 6.67 14.20
C VAL A 104 5.68 6.78 13.87
N GLY A 105 6.24 7.95 14.08
CA GLY A 105 7.64 8.21 13.74
C GLY A 105 7.96 7.90 12.27
N SER A 106 8.75 6.87 12.02
CA SER A 106 9.15 6.45 10.68
C SER A 106 8.33 5.27 10.11
N VAL A 107 7.31 4.82 10.84
CA VAL A 107 6.43 3.70 10.43
C VAL A 107 5.10 4.23 9.95
N TRP A 108 4.69 3.86 8.74
CA TRP A 108 3.53 4.36 8.03
C TRP A 108 2.62 3.21 7.61
N GLY A 109 1.32 3.39 7.67
CA GLY A 109 0.35 2.36 7.29
C GLY A 109 -0.88 2.94 6.61
N THR A 110 -1.34 2.30 5.52
CA THR A 110 -2.56 2.64 4.77
C THR A 110 -3.15 1.40 4.11
N MET A 111 -4.48 1.35 3.98
CA MET A 111 -5.15 0.33 3.16
C MET A 111 -5.19 0.70 1.68
N TRP A 112 -4.89 1.94 1.33
CA TRP A 112 -5.01 2.43 -0.05
C TRP A 112 -3.92 1.88 -0.95
N HIS A 113 -4.33 1.10 -1.93
CA HIS A 113 -3.52 0.75 -3.09
C HIS A 113 -3.47 1.94 -4.07
N GLY A 114 -2.42 2.03 -4.86
CA GLY A 114 -2.30 3.03 -5.93
C GLY A 114 -1.96 4.45 -5.45
N ALA A 115 -1.97 4.74 -4.13
CA ALA A 115 -1.67 6.09 -3.63
C ALA A 115 -0.31 6.61 -4.13
N PHE A 116 0.71 5.76 -4.19
CA PHE A 116 2.03 6.11 -4.69
C PHE A 116 2.13 6.24 -6.23
N GLU A 117 1.04 6.02 -6.96
CA GLU A 117 0.96 6.32 -8.39
C GLU A 117 0.78 7.83 -8.64
N HIS A 118 0.28 8.56 -7.65
CA HIS A 118 0.18 10.03 -7.69
C HIS A 118 1.55 10.67 -7.52
N ASP A 119 2.02 11.36 -8.54
CA ASP A 119 3.38 11.88 -8.63
C ASP A 119 3.73 12.84 -7.50
N ASP A 120 2.87 13.81 -7.22
CA ASP A 120 3.14 14.84 -6.20
C ASP A 120 3.14 14.24 -4.80
N PHE A 121 2.19 13.34 -4.50
CA PHE A 121 2.17 12.60 -3.24
C PHE A 121 3.44 11.75 -3.09
N ARG A 122 3.75 10.93 -4.08
CA ARG A 122 4.92 10.04 -4.05
C ARG A 122 6.21 10.83 -3.87
N ARG A 123 6.40 11.91 -4.62
CA ARG A 123 7.58 12.76 -4.53
C ARG A 123 7.72 13.40 -3.16
N THR A 124 6.63 13.93 -2.62
CA THR A 124 6.63 14.57 -1.31
C THR A 124 6.91 13.56 -0.21
N TRP A 125 6.23 12.41 -0.22
CA TRP A 125 6.46 11.35 0.76
C TRP A 125 7.89 10.78 0.70
N LEU A 126 8.41 10.52 -0.50
CA LEU A 126 9.80 10.04 -0.67
C LEU A 126 10.83 11.07 -0.24
N ALA A 127 10.59 12.37 -0.47
CA ALA A 127 11.46 13.44 0.03
C ALA A 127 11.50 13.46 1.55
N GLN A 128 10.35 13.28 2.21
CA GLN A 128 10.27 13.18 3.66
C GLN A 128 10.98 11.92 4.18
N ALA A 129 10.77 10.77 3.55
CA ALA A 129 11.46 9.52 3.89
C ALA A 129 12.99 9.64 3.74
N ALA A 130 13.46 10.30 2.68
CA ALA A 130 14.88 10.59 2.49
C ALA A 130 15.44 11.49 3.60
N GLN A 131 14.68 12.50 4.01
CA GLN A 131 15.04 13.41 5.09
C GLN A 131 15.18 12.67 6.43
N VAL A 132 14.21 11.80 6.76
CA VAL A 132 14.25 10.92 7.94
C VAL A 132 15.48 10.00 7.89
N ALA A 133 15.86 9.52 6.71
CA ALA A 133 17.05 8.70 6.50
C ALA A 133 18.37 9.48 6.51
N GLY A 134 18.34 10.81 6.73
CA GLY A 134 19.54 11.66 6.66
C GLY A 134 20.12 11.79 5.24
N SER A 135 19.34 11.48 4.20
CA SER A 135 19.76 11.53 2.79
C SER A 135 19.52 12.90 2.18
N SER A 136 20.46 13.36 1.36
CA SER A 136 20.29 14.57 0.54
C SER A 136 19.52 14.33 -0.76
N TRP A 137 19.07 13.11 -1.00
CA TRP A 137 18.30 12.78 -2.19
C TRP A 137 17.03 13.64 -2.33
N ARG A 138 16.72 14.04 -3.55
CA ARG A 138 15.49 14.75 -3.91
C ARG A 138 14.86 14.11 -5.13
N PRO A 139 13.52 14.09 -5.23
CA PRO A 139 12.84 13.58 -6.41
C PRO A 139 13.10 14.47 -7.62
N HIS A 140 13.25 13.85 -8.78
CA HIS A 140 13.28 14.57 -10.05
C HIS A 140 11.88 15.04 -10.43
N THR A 141 11.76 16.28 -10.85
CA THR A 141 10.48 16.92 -11.25
C THR A 141 10.29 17.00 -12.77
N ASP A 142 11.37 16.86 -13.52
CA ASP A 142 11.39 17.09 -14.98
C ASP A 142 11.08 15.83 -15.80
N GLU A 143 10.86 14.72 -15.14
CA GLU A 143 10.54 13.46 -15.81
C GLU A 143 9.02 13.28 -15.95
N LEU A 144 8.63 12.53 -16.99
CA LEU A 144 7.25 12.06 -17.16
C LEU A 144 6.74 11.40 -15.89
N GLY A 145 5.54 11.74 -15.48
CA GLY A 145 4.88 11.14 -14.34
C GLY A 145 4.58 9.65 -14.52
N TYR A 146 4.26 8.98 -13.43
CA TYR A 146 3.99 7.53 -13.43
C TYR A 146 2.88 7.14 -14.41
N GLN A 147 1.75 7.88 -14.40
CA GLN A 147 0.63 7.58 -15.29
C GLN A 147 1.00 7.74 -16.76
N ALA A 148 1.70 8.81 -17.12
CA ALA A 148 2.13 9.02 -18.49
C ALA A 148 3.09 7.93 -18.98
N ARG A 149 3.99 7.46 -18.10
CA ARG A 149 4.88 6.31 -18.42
C ARG A 149 4.11 5.02 -18.59
N ARG A 150 3.11 4.80 -17.73
CA ARG A 150 2.25 3.61 -17.79
C ARG A 150 1.45 3.58 -19.10
N GLU A 151 0.83 4.70 -19.49
CA GLU A 151 0.10 4.79 -20.75
C GLU A 151 1.03 4.55 -21.95
N ALA A 152 2.19 5.19 -21.99
CA ALA A 152 3.17 4.95 -23.06
C ALA A 152 3.63 3.49 -23.14
N MET A 153 3.75 2.81 -21.99
CA MET A 153 4.06 1.38 -21.98
C MET A 153 2.91 0.53 -22.51
N ILE A 154 1.67 0.86 -22.16
CA ILE A 154 0.47 0.17 -22.65
C ILE A 154 0.35 0.35 -24.17
N ASP A 155 0.56 1.56 -24.68
CA ASP A 155 0.56 1.85 -26.12
C ASP A 155 1.63 1.02 -26.84
N THR A 156 2.84 0.96 -26.29
CA THR A 156 3.92 0.12 -26.86
C THR A 156 3.54 -1.35 -26.92
N LEU A 157 2.88 -1.87 -25.86
CA LEU A 157 2.42 -3.26 -25.85
C LEU A 157 1.27 -3.48 -26.83
N ALA A 158 0.35 -2.52 -26.95
CA ALA A 158 -0.76 -2.59 -27.91
C ALA A 158 -0.24 -2.59 -29.34
N ASP A 159 0.71 -1.73 -29.68
CA ASP A 159 1.34 -1.69 -31.00
C ASP A 159 2.04 -3.02 -31.33
N ALA A 160 2.77 -3.60 -30.39
CA ALA A 160 3.41 -4.90 -30.55
C ALA A 160 2.40 -6.03 -30.77
N LEU A 161 1.25 -5.99 -30.08
CA LEU A 161 0.17 -6.95 -30.31
C LEU A 161 -0.40 -6.82 -31.73
N VAL A 162 -0.67 -5.61 -32.18
CA VAL A 162 -1.21 -5.35 -33.54
C VAL A 162 -0.21 -5.80 -34.63
N GLU A 163 1.09 -5.62 -34.38
CA GLU A 163 2.13 -6.00 -35.34
C GLU A 163 2.33 -7.53 -35.45
N HIS A 164 2.20 -8.25 -34.33
CA HIS A 164 2.61 -9.65 -34.26
C HIS A 164 1.48 -10.65 -34.08
N VAL A 165 0.23 -10.20 -33.86
CA VAL A 165 -0.92 -11.05 -33.58
C VAL A 165 -2.11 -10.63 -34.46
N ASP A 166 -2.85 -11.61 -35.00
CA ASP A 166 -4.13 -11.35 -35.65
C ASP A 166 -5.19 -11.03 -34.58
N VAL A 167 -5.26 -9.72 -34.22
CA VAL A 167 -6.15 -9.22 -33.17
C VAL A 167 -7.61 -9.41 -33.55
N ASP A 168 -7.99 -9.31 -34.85
CA ASP A 168 -9.37 -9.49 -35.32
C ASP A 168 -9.80 -10.94 -35.14
N ALA A 169 -8.92 -11.90 -35.42
CA ALA A 169 -9.18 -13.32 -35.15
C ALA A 169 -9.38 -13.57 -33.64
N LEU A 170 -8.56 -12.98 -32.77
CA LEU A 170 -8.72 -13.13 -31.33
C LEU A 170 -10.05 -12.55 -30.81
N LEU A 171 -10.46 -11.39 -31.28
CA LEU A 171 -11.71 -10.75 -30.86
C LEU A 171 -12.96 -11.54 -31.32
N THR A 172 -12.84 -12.34 -32.39
CA THR A 172 -13.93 -13.25 -32.86
C THR A 172 -14.05 -14.52 -32.05
N LEU A 173 -12.96 -14.99 -31.40
CA LEU A 173 -12.99 -16.17 -30.52
C LEU A 173 -13.68 -15.91 -29.17
N GLY A 174 -13.84 -14.65 -28.76
CA GLY A 174 -14.46 -14.24 -27.50
C GLY A 174 -15.95 -13.92 -27.58
N ARG A 175 -16.59 -14.16 -28.72
CA ARG A 175 -18.04 -14.01 -28.97
C ARG A 175 -18.69 -15.37 -29.09
#